data_62c3cbe126dfad30396be43dd0e111c3
#
_entry.id   62c3cbe126dfad30396be43dd0e111c3
#
_cell.length_a   1.000
_cell.length_b   1.000
_cell.length_c   1.000
_cell.angle_alpha   90.00
_cell.angle_beta   90.00
_cell.angle_gamma   90.00
#
_symmetry.space_group_name_H-M   'P 1'
#
loop_
_entity.id
_entity.type
_entity.pdbx_description
1 polymer ?
#
loop_
_entity_poly.entity_id
_entity_poly.type
_entity_poly.pdbx_seq_one_letter_code
_entity_poly.pdbx_strand_id
1 'polypeptide(L)'
;MAMFTGFGQDLHFSQFYNAPLSTNPANTGFIPDADYRLGLLYRNQWSSIMAMPYKTMSAFADAQLMRDKFENGWLGVGAFVHSDVVGSGSLRSTKVYGSLAYHQMLGLSSLLSAGFNLGWANKRINPAELKFPDQWDGTFFDGHLPTSVVLQTNSVSYFDMQAGINYAYFPNEDVYINGGYSIHHVNKPKETFFDDGSASVSIPMRQIAFINAI
;
A
#
# COMPACT_ATOMS: atom_id res chain seq x y z
N MET A 1 -10.63 -15.19 28.70
CA MET A 1 -10.37 -13.84 28.18
C MET A 1 -9.59 -14.01 26.88
N ALA A 2 -10.21 -13.85 25.71
CA ALA A 2 -9.54 -14.02 24.42
C ALA A 2 -8.72 -12.76 24.13
N MET A 3 -7.39 -12.84 24.11
CA MET A 3 -6.52 -11.78 23.63
C MET A 3 -6.61 -11.75 22.10
N PHE A 4 -7.27 -10.74 21.56
CA PHE A 4 -7.14 -10.40 20.14
C PHE A 4 -5.82 -9.66 19.96
N THR A 5 -4.86 -10.29 19.32
CA THR A 5 -3.65 -9.61 18.86
C THR A 5 -4.02 -8.72 17.68
N GLY A 6 -4.08 -7.41 17.90
CA GLY A 6 -4.22 -6.44 16.82
C GLY A 6 -2.91 -6.32 16.05
N PHE A 7 -2.91 -6.69 14.77
CA PHE A 7 -1.78 -6.43 13.88
C PHE A 7 -1.87 -4.98 13.38
N GLY A 8 -0.73 -4.29 13.30
CA GLY A 8 -0.63 -2.97 12.71
C GLY A 8 -1.15 -2.99 11.27
N GLN A 9 -2.07 -2.08 10.95
CA GLN A 9 -2.65 -1.98 9.61
C GLN A 9 -1.72 -1.15 8.72
N ASP A 10 -1.45 -1.65 7.52
CA ASP A 10 -0.79 -0.89 6.46
C ASP A 10 -1.77 0.12 5.85
N LEU A 11 -1.22 1.06 5.06
CA LEU A 11 -2.01 2.07 4.36
C LEU A 11 -3.13 1.43 3.53
N HIS A 12 -4.36 1.87 3.73
CA HIS A 12 -5.49 1.50 2.89
C HIS A 12 -6.35 2.73 2.60
N PHE A 13 -6.99 2.72 1.44
CA PHE A 13 -7.95 3.75 1.05
C PHE A 13 -9.37 3.25 1.29
N SER A 14 -10.23 4.12 1.81
CA SER A 14 -11.66 3.80 1.99
C SER A 14 -12.34 3.51 0.65
N GLN A 15 -11.87 4.20 -0.41
CA GLN A 15 -12.30 3.98 -1.80
C GLN A 15 -11.22 3.15 -2.52
N PHE A 16 -11.09 1.89 -2.18
CA PHE A 16 -10.06 0.99 -2.70
C PHE A 16 -10.13 0.79 -4.23
N TYR A 17 -11.31 0.93 -4.82
CA TYR A 17 -11.53 0.84 -6.27
C TYR A 17 -10.84 1.99 -7.04
N ASN A 18 -10.58 3.13 -6.40
CA ASN A 18 -9.83 4.24 -6.98
C ASN A 18 -8.30 4.05 -6.86
N ALA A 19 -7.85 2.99 -6.21
CA ALA A 19 -6.42 2.63 -6.07
C ALA A 19 -6.19 1.15 -6.45
N PRO A 20 -6.54 0.74 -7.67
CA PRO A 20 -6.61 -0.68 -8.05
C PRO A 20 -5.27 -1.40 -7.96
N LEU A 21 -4.15 -0.74 -8.33
CA LEU A 21 -2.81 -1.34 -8.29
C LEU A 21 -2.35 -1.63 -6.87
N SER A 22 -2.76 -0.79 -5.91
CA SER A 22 -2.41 -0.97 -4.49
C SER A 22 -3.29 -2.01 -3.79
N THR A 23 -4.43 -2.36 -4.37
CA THR A 23 -5.34 -3.36 -3.84
C THR A 23 -4.96 -4.76 -4.31
N ASN A 24 -4.68 -4.90 -5.61
CA ASN A 24 -4.29 -6.17 -6.20
C ASN A 24 -3.39 -5.93 -7.41
N PRO A 25 -2.16 -6.48 -7.44
CA PRO A 25 -1.28 -6.39 -8.60
C PRO A 25 -1.91 -6.86 -9.91
N ALA A 26 -2.80 -7.85 -9.87
CA ALA A 26 -3.51 -8.36 -11.03
C ALA A 26 -4.51 -7.37 -11.67
N ASN A 27 -4.73 -6.20 -11.04
CA ASN A 27 -5.55 -5.14 -11.63
C ASN A 27 -4.74 -4.19 -12.53
N THR A 28 -3.43 -4.35 -12.63
CA THR A 28 -2.54 -3.53 -13.46
C THR A 28 -2.81 -3.78 -14.93
N GLY A 29 -3.17 -2.73 -15.68
CA GLY A 29 -3.57 -2.89 -17.08
C GLY A 29 -4.89 -3.64 -17.28
N PHE A 30 -5.67 -3.84 -16.23
CA PHE A 30 -7.06 -4.29 -16.33
C PHE A 30 -7.95 -3.07 -16.55
N ILE A 31 -8.04 -2.64 -17.81
CA ILE A 31 -8.70 -1.41 -18.23
C ILE A 31 -9.63 -1.75 -19.41
N PRO A 32 -10.94 -1.97 -19.19
CA PRO A 32 -11.84 -2.42 -20.25
C PRO A 32 -11.94 -1.45 -21.45
N ASP A 33 -12.01 -0.15 -21.16
CA ASP A 33 -12.43 0.86 -22.15
C ASP A 33 -11.30 1.81 -22.58
N ALA A 34 -10.04 1.59 -22.16
CA ALA A 34 -8.92 2.45 -22.51
C ALA A 34 -7.60 1.69 -22.53
N ASP A 35 -6.59 2.25 -23.18
CA ASP A 35 -5.25 1.65 -23.26
C ASP A 35 -4.38 2.01 -22.05
N TYR A 36 -4.68 3.10 -21.37
CA TYR A 36 -3.95 3.56 -20.18
C TYR A 36 -4.88 4.20 -19.16
N ARG A 37 -4.44 4.21 -17.91
CA ARG A 37 -5.16 4.83 -16.80
C ARG A 37 -4.19 5.61 -15.93
N LEU A 38 -4.62 6.81 -15.52
CA LEU A 38 -3.92 7.67 -14.57
C LEU A 38 -4.85 7.96 -13.39
N GLY A 39 -4.31 7.99 -12.20
CA GLY A 39 -5.08 8.34 -11.02
C GLY A 39 -4.27 9.09 -9.97
N LEU A 40 -4.91 10.05 -9.33
CA LEU A 40 -4.39 10.82 -8.22
C LEU A 40 -5.38 10.75 -7.06
N LEU A 41 -4.89 10.46 -5.86
CA LEU A 41 -5.68 10.46 -4.65
C LEU A 41 -5.01 11.33 -3.61
N TYR A 42 -5.82 12.17 -2.96
CA TYR A 42 -5.40 12.96 -1.83
C TYR A 42 -6.38 12.77 -0.68
N ARG A 43 -5.86 12.46 0.48
CA ARG A 43 -6.62 12.30 1.71
C ARG A 43 -6.05 13.22 2.78
N ASN A 44 -6.91 14.02 3.38
CA ASN A 44 -6.59 14.84 4.54
C ASN A 44 -7.57 14.49 5.65
N GLN A 45 -7.09 13.98 6.76
CA GLN A 45 -7.93 13.47 7.84
C GLN A 45 -7.64 14.21 9.13
N TRP A 46 -8.72 14.63 9.81
CA TRP A 46 -8.70 15.34 11.10
C TRP A 46 -8.00 16.70 11.08
N SER A 47 -8.00 17.38 9.94
CA SER A 47 -7.39 18.69 9.80
C SER A 47 -8.04 19.80 10.63
N SER A 48 -9.29 19.60 11.05
CA SER A 48 -10.02 20.56 11.90
C SER A 48 -9.77 20.38 13.39
N ILE A 49 -9.24 19.24 13.82
CA ILE A 49 -9.11 18.89 15.25
C ILE A 49 -7.68 18.58 15.68
N MET A 50 -6.75 18.41 14.73
CA MET A 50 -5.36 18.10 15.01
C MET A 50 -4.43 19.15 14.40
N ALA A 51 -3.42 19.58 15.19
CA ALA A 51 -2.38 20.50 14.71
C ALA A 51 -1.54 19.88 13.57
N MET A 52 -1.35 18.56 13.59
CA MET A 52 -0.66 17.80 12.55
C MET A 52 -1.57 16.71 12.00
N PRO A 53 -2.40 17.02 11.00
CA PRO A 53 -3.36 16.07 10.43
C PRO A 53 -2.67 14.97 9.63
N TYR A 54 -3.36 13.84 9.46
CA TYR A 54 -2.93 12.76 8.58
C TYR A 54 -3.12 13.17 7.13
N LYS A 55 -2.03 13.15 6.36
CA LYS A 55 -2.05 13.49 4.94
C LYS A 55 -1.50 12.34 4.13
N THR A 56 -2.34 11.79 3.25
CA THR A 56 -1.95 10.73 2.34
C THR A 56 -2.11 11.19 0.90
N MET A 57 -1.07 11.02 0.11
CA MET A 57 -1.08 11.27 -1.33
C MET A 57 -0.75 9.98 -2.04
N SER A 58 -1.45 9.70 -3.14
CA SER A 58 -1.13 8.59 -4.03
C SER A 58 -1.29 9.01 -5.47
N ALA A 59 -0.38 8.54 -6.31
CA ALA A 59 -0.47 8.64 -7.75
C ALA A 59 -0.20 7.28 -8.35
N PHE A 60 -0.91 6.93 -9.42
CA PHE A 60 -0.65 5.72 -10.17
C PHE A 60 -0.86 5.94 -11.66
N ALA A 61 -0.16 5.13 -12.43
CA ALA A 61 -0.32 5.04 -13.88
C ALA A 61 -0.17 3.59 -14.29
N ASP A 62 -1.03 3.13 -15.20
CA ASP A 62 -0.90 1.81 -15.80
C ASP A 62 -1.41 1.81 -17.24
N ALA A 63 -0.90 0.86 -18.01
CA ALA A 63 -1.22 0.71 -19.43
C ALA A 63 -1.28 -0.76 -19.82
N GLN A 64 -2.00 -1.01 -20.90
CA GLN A 64 -2.05 -2.30 -21.58
C GLN A 64 -1.00 -2.34 -22.68
N LEU A 65 -0.23 -3.41 -22.74
CA LEU A 65 0.78 -3.64 -23.75
C LEU A 65 0.60 -4.97 -24.48
N MET A 66 1.03 -5.03 -25.70
CA MET A 66 1.13 -6.27 -26.50
C MET A 66 -0.22 -6.99 -26.73
N ARG A 67 -1.34 -6.25 -26.83
CA ARG A 67 -2.67 -6.85 -27.09
C ARG A 67 -2.70 -7.67 -28.40
N ASP A 68 -1.93 -7.24 -29.40
CA ASP A 68 -1.91 -7.89 -30.72
C ASP A 68 -0.88 -9.01 -30.83
N LYS A 69 -0.06 -9.25 -29.78
CA LYS A 69 1.01 -10.25 -29.82
C LYS A 69 0.65 -11.57 -29.15
N PHE A 70 -0.30 -11.54 -28.23
CA PHE A 70 -0.75 -12.73 -27.50
C PHE A 70 -2.12 -13.15 -28.00
N GLU A 71 -2.30 -14.43 -28.24
CA GLU A 71 -3.62 -15.00 -28.54
C GLU A 71 -4.53 -14.85 -27.30
N ASN A 72 -5.52 -13.98 -27.39
CA ASN A 72 -6.51 -13.72 -26.33
C ASN A 72 -5.92 -13.25 -24.99
N GLY A 73 -4.79 -12.52 -25.02
CA GLY A 73 -4.16 -12.02 -23.80
C GLY A 73 -3.42 -10.72 -24.01
N TRP A 74 -2.99 -10.08 -22.91
CA TRP A 74 -2.15 -8.89 -22.92
C TRP A 74 -1.34 -8.74 -21.64
N LEU A 75 -0.32 -7.89 -21.69
CA LEU A 75 0.45 -7.48 -20.54
C LEU A 75 -0.06 -6.14 -19.99
N GLY A 76 -0.22 -6.07 -18.69
CA GLY A 76 -0.40 -4.83 -17.95
C GLY A 76 0.91 -4.38 -17.33
N VAL A 77 1.28 -3.13 -17.52
CA VAL A 77 2.43 -2.51 -16.83
C VAL A 77 1.98 -1.26 -16.13
N GLY A 78 2.56 -0.98 -14.98
CA GLY A 78 2.18 0.20 -14.23
C GLY A 78 3.17 0.56 -13.14
N ALA A 79 2.93 1.70 -12.52
CA ALA A 79 3.65 2.15 -11.36
C ALA A 79 2.71 2.92 -10.44
N PHE A 80 3.01 2.92 -9.15
CA PHE A 80 2.31 3.78 -8.21
C PHE A 80 3.23 4.24 -7.09
N VAL A 81 2.89 5.39 -6.54
CA VAL A 81 3.58 6.00 -5.42
C VAL A 81 2.58 6.36 -4.33
N HIS A 82 2.95 6.09 -3.09
CA HIS A 82 2.23 6.54 -1.90
C HIS A 82 3.15 7.38 -1.05
N SER A 83 2.65 8.50 -0.56
CA SER A 83 3.30 9.31 0.46
C SER A 83 2.31 9.58 1.59
N ASP A 84 2.66 9.16 2.78
CA ASP A 84 1.84 9.30 3.97
C ASP A 84 2.62 10.04 5.05
N VAL A 85 1.97 11.01 5.68
CA VAL A 85 2.53 11.78 6.79
C VAL A 85 1.59 11.67 7.98
N VAL A 86 2.13 11.19 9.09
CA VAL A 86 1.35 10.80 10.27
C VAL A 86 1.92 11.42 11.53
N GLY A 87 1.07 12.11 12.28
CA GLY A 87 1.30 12.47 13.67
C GLY A 87 2.36 13.52 13.94
N SER A 88 2.62 13.74 15.24
CA SER A 88 3.48 14.80 15.75
C SER A 88 4.97 14.61 15.46
N GLY A 89 5.42 13.40 15.23
CA GLY A 89 6.81 13.11 14.82
C GLY A 89 7.05 13.26 13.33
N SER A 90 6.11 13.80 12.57
CA SER A 90 6.16 13.90 11.10
C SER A 90 6.63 12.58 10.46
N LEU A 91 6.12 11.44 10.99
CA LEU A 91 6.44 10.13 10.44
C LEU A 91 5.99 10.11 8.99
N ARG A 92 6.95 10.15 8.09
CA ARG A 92 6.71 10.11 6.65
C ARG A 92 7.02 8.72 6.13
N SER A 93 6.06 8.12 5.46
CA SER A 93 6.22 6.87 4.73
C SER A 93 6.07 7.14 3.24
N THR A 94 7.10 6.87 2.46
CA THR A 94 7.06 6.96 1.00
C THR A 94 7.29 5.57 0.43
N LYS A 95 6.38 5.13 -0.44
CA LYS A 95 6.44 3.83 -1.10
C LYS A 95 6.32 4.02 -2.60
N VAL A 96 7.18 3.38 -3.37
CA VAL A 96 7.16 3.40 -4.84
C VAL A 96 7.16 1.97 -5.32
N TYR A 97 6.25 1.64 -6.23
CA TYR A 97 6.10 0.29 -6.79
C TYR A 97 6.07 0.33 -8.31
N GLY A 98 6.76 -0.61 -8.91
CA GLY A 98 6.51 -1.05 -10.27
C GLY A 98 5.59 -2.26 -10.27
N SER A 99 4.69 -2.33 -11.21
CA SER A 99 3.64 -3.33 -11.32
C SER A 99 3.62 -3.99 -12.70
N LEU A 100 3.48 -5.30 -12.70
CA LEU A 100 3.37 -6.10 -13.91
C LEU A 100 2.25 -7.12 -13.73
N ALA A 101 1.38 -7.25 -14.74
CA ALA A 101 0.34 -8.26 -14.77
C ALA A 101 0.21 -8.91 -16.14
N TYR A 102 -0.26 -10.13 -16.16
CA TYR A 102 -0.65 -10.84 -17.37
C TYR A 102 -2.13 -11.19 -17.30
N HIS A 103 -2.81 -10.92 -18.39
CA HIS A 103 -4.24 -11.13 -18.54
C HIS A 103 -4.48 -12.14 -19.66
N GLN A 104 -5.28 -13.16 -19.38
CA GLN A 104 -5.63 -14.22 -20.34
C GLN A 104 -7.13 -14.40 -20.40
N MET A 105 -7.72 -14.19 -21.55
CA MET A 105 -9.10 -14.54 -21.82
C MET A 105 -9.26 -16.07 -21.82
N LEU A 106 -10.20 -16.57 -21.06
CA LEU A 106 -10.59 -17.97 -21.01
C LEU A 106 -11.94 -18.13 -21.74
N GLY A 107 -11.86 -18.24 -23.06
CA GLY A 107 -13.05 -18.20 -23.91
C GLY A 107 -13.57 -16.77 -24.11
N LEU A 108 -14.90 -16.63 -24.30
CA LEU A 108 -15.53 -15.35 -24.65
C LEU A 108 -16.04 -14.55 -23.42
N SER A 109 -16.15 -15.18 -22.27
CA SER A 109 -16.87 -14.60 -21.12
C SER A 109 -16.07 -14.63 -19.82
N SER A 110 -14.81 -14.99 -19.86
CA SER A 110 -13.98 -15.11 -18.64
C SER A 110 -12.58 -14.58 -18.85
N LEU A 111 -12.05 -13.93 -17.85
CA LEU A 111 -10.68 -13.42 -17.83
C LEU A 111 -9.98 -13.84 -16.54
N LEU A 112 -8.82 -14.42 -16.67
CA LEU A 112 -7.91 -14.70 -15.57
C LEU A 112 -6.73 -13.75 -15.64
N SER A 113 -6.37 -13.16 -14.53
CA SER A 113 -5.24 -12.24 -14.42
C SER A 113 -4.35 -12.64 -13.25
N ALA A 114 -3.05 -12.51 -13.47
CA ALA A 114 -2.04 -12.67 -12.42
C ALA A 114 -1.08 -11.49 -12.47
N GLY A 115 -0.71 -10.98 -11.31
CA GLY A 115 0.13 -9.79 -11.22
C GLY A 115 1.11 -9.82 -10.06
N PHE A 116 2.12 -8.98 -10.20
CA PHE A 116 3.20 -8.85 -9.25
C PHE A 116 3.66 -7.39 -9.15
N ASN A 117 3.86 -6.92 -7.90
CA ASN A 117 4.43 -5.61 -7.61
C ASN A 117 5.79 -5.77 -6.94
N LEU A 118 6.77 -5.01 -7.41
CA LEU A 118 8.05 -4.78 -6.74
C LEU A 118 8.12 -3.34 -6.29
N GLY A 119 8.42 -3.14 -5.01
CA GLY A 119 8.46 -1.82 -4.43
C GLY A 119 9.63 -1.56 -3.52
N TRP A 120 9.89 -0.30 -3.33
CA TRP A 120 10.79 0.24 -2.35
C TRP A 120 10.04 1.18 -1.43
N ALA A 121 10.22 0.99 -0.14
CA ALA A 121 9.61 1.79 0.91
C ALA A 121 10.68 2.49 1.72
N ASN A 122 10.45 3.75 2.06
CA ASN A 122 11.25 4.51 3.00
C ASN A 122 10.35 5.11 4.06
N LYS A 123 10.66 4.87 5.32
CA LYS A 123 10.04 5.54 6.47
C LYS A 123 11.06 6.44 7.14
N ARG A 124 10.65 7.66 7.42
CA ARG A 124 11.46 8.66 8.10
C ARG A 124 10.67 9.30 9.22
N ILE A 125 11.34 9.51 10.36
CA ILE A 125 10.80 10.20 11.51
C ILE A 125 11.68 11.41 11.84
N ASN A 126 11.07 12.49 12.35
CA ASN A 126 11.79 13.64 12.86
C ASN A 126 11.83 13.58 14.40
N PRO A 127 12.96 13.17 15.02
CA PRO A 127 13.04 13.04 16.47
C PRO A 127 12.84 14.35 17.23
N ALA A 128 13.18 15.49 16.60
CA ALA A 128 13.04 16.81 17.22
C ALA A 128 11.58 17.24 17.43
N GLU A 129 10.65 16.63 16.72
CA GLU A 129 9.21 16.88 16.87
C GLU A 129 8.51 15.89 17.82
N LEU A 130 9.24 14.87 18.28
CA LEU A 130 8.73 13.90 19.25
C LEU A 130 8.80 14.45 20.66
N LYS A 131 7.81 14.05 21.46
CA LYS A 131 7.78 14.31 22.89
C LYS A 131 7.71 12.96 23.61
N PHE A 132 8.65 12.73 24.49
CA PHE A 132 8.74 11.49 25.25
C PHE A 132 8.23 11.67 26.67
N PRO A 133 7.67 10.64 27.31
CA PRO A 133 7.11 10.74 28.66
C PRO A 133 8.10 11.23 29.72
N ASP A 134 9.41 10.92 29.56
CA ASP A 134 10.50 11.33 30.46
C ASP A 134 10.91 12.82 30.30
N GLN A 135 10.34 13.51 29.31
CA GLN A 135 10.49 14.95 29.10
C GLN A 135 9.34 15.77 29.73
N TRP A 136 8.53 15.16 30.57
CA TRP A 136 7.49 15.85 31.35
C TRP A 136 8.07 16.32 32.68
N ASP A 137 8.09 17.65 32.91
CA ASP A 137 8.64 18.27 34.15
C ASP A 137 7.65 18.29 35.32
N GLY A 138 6.47 17.78 35.13
CA GLY A 138 5.35 17.84 36.11
C GLY A 138 4.26 18.88 35.78
N THR A 139 4.56 19.80 34.84
CA THR A 139 3.62 20.86 34.43
C THR A 139 3.48 20.91 32.90
N PHE A 140 4.57 20.78 32.13
CA PHE A 140 4.57 20.81 30.68
C PHE A 140 5.68 19.92 30.12
N PHE A 141 5.63 19.66 28.81
CA PHE A 141 6.68 18.96 28.09
C PHE A 141 7.81 19.92 27.73
N ASP A 142 9.01 19.65 28.24
CA ASP A 142 10.21 20.38 27.89
C ASP A 142 11.13 19.51 27.01
N GLY A 143 11.23 19.85 25.73
CA GLY A 143 12.08 19.15 24.75
C GLY A 143 13.60 19.29 25.00
N HIS A 144 14.01 20.15 25.93
CA HIS A 144 15.42 20.28 26.33
C HIS A 144 15.83 19.26 27.42
N LEU A 145 14.84 18.63 28.06
CA LEU A 145 15.13 17.56 29.00
C LEU A 145 15.68 16.33 28.27
N PRO A 146 16.71 15.67 28.85
CA PRO A 146 17.25 14.45 28.25
C PRO A 146 16.20 13.35 28.25
N THR A 147 16.15 12.59 27.13
CA THR A 147 15.32 11.39 27.02
C THR A 147 16.18 10.14 27.03
N SER A 148 15.66 9.09 27.64
CA SER A 148 16.26 7.74 27.61
C SER A 148 16.04 7.03 26.27
N VAL A 149 15.14 7.55 25.44
CA VAL A 149 14.82 6.95 24.13
C VAL A 149 15.83 7.40 23.09
N VAL A 150 16.76 6.50 22.74
CA VAL A 150 17.76 6.72 21.69
C VAL A 150 17.28 6.05 20.40
N LEU A 151 16.92 6.86 19.42
CA LEU A 151 16.69 6.38 18.05
C LEU A 151 18.05 6.26 17.36
N GLN A 152 18.42 5.07 16.95
CA GLN A 152 19.69 4.85 16.26
C GLN A 152 19.67 5.33 14.81
N THR A 153 18.50 5.27 14.19
CA THR A 153 18.29 5.75 12.82
C THR A 153 16.99 6.53 12.70
N ASN A 154 17.03 7.60 11.91
CA ASN A 154 15.85 8.43 11.61
C ASN A 154 15.15 7.99 10.31
N SER A 155 15.71 7.00 9.61
CA SER A 155 15.19 6.55 8.33
C SER A 155 15.42 5.07 8.14
N VAL A 156 14.39 4.36 7.74
CA VAL A 156 14.43 2.93 7.44
C VAL A 156 13.93 2.72 6.02
N SER A 157 14.65 1.91 5.26
CA SER A 157 14.27 1.54 3.88
C SER A 157 14.24 0.03 3.72
N TYR A 158 13.28 -0.45 2.94
CA TYR A 158 13.16 -1.86 2.64
C TYR A 158 12.52 -2.10 1.27
N PHE A 159 12.80 -3.28 0.70
CA PHE A 159 12.08 -3.79 -0.45
C PHE A 159 10.81 -4.50 -0.03
N ASP A 160 9.78 -4.34 -0.85
CA ASP A 160 8.48 -4.96 -0.66
C ASP A 160 8.01 -5.67 -1.92
N MET A 161 7.38 -6.82 -1.73
CA MET A 161 6.89 -7.67 -2.80
C MET A 161 5.43 -8.02 -2.57
N GLN A 162 4.64 -7.92 -3.65
CA GLN A 162 3.21 -8.22 -3.61
C GLN A 162 2.87 -9.10 -4.81
N ALA A 163 1.96 -10.04 -4.63
CA ALA A 163 1.44 -10.89 -5.68
C ALA A 163 -0.08 -10.97 -5.62
N GLY A 164 -0.71 -11.17 -6.75
CA GLY A 164 -2.16 -11.27 -6.77
C GLY A 164 -2.71 -11.97 -8.00
N ILE A 165 -3.91 -12.47 -7.85
CA ILE A 165 -4.71 -13.07 -8.92
C ILE A 165 -6.08 -12.40 -8.96
N ASN A 166 -6.69 -12.37 -10.13
CA ASN A 166 -8.01 -11.83 -10.35
C ASN A 166 -8.74 -12.66 -11.41
N TYR A 167 -10.02 -12.92 -11.19
CA TYR A 167 -10.87 -13.60 -12.14
C TYR A 167 -12.12 -12.75 -12.40
N ALA A 168 -12.41 -12.49 -13.65
CA ALA A 168 -13.61 -11.80 -14.07
C ALA A 168 -14.47 -12.71 -14.96
N TYR A 169 -15.76 -12.67 -14.74
CA TYR A 169 -16.78 -13.40 -15.51
C TYR A 169 -17.86 -12.44 -15.99
N PHE A 170 -18.07 -12.41 -17.32
CA PHE A 170 -18.98 -11.51 -18.00
C PHE A 170 -19.69 -12.22 -19.16
N PRO A 171 -20.70 -13.07 -18.85
CA PRO A 171 -21.38 -13.89 -19.86
C PRO A 171 -22.23 -13.07 -20.85
N ASN A 172 -22.67 -11.88 -20.45
CA ASN A 172 -23.47 -10.93 -21.24
C ASN A 172 -23.20 -9.50 -20.75
N GLU A 173 -23.85 -8.50 -21.38
CA GLU A 173 -23.67 -7.08 -21.05
C GLU A 173 -24.25 -6.68 -19.69
N ASP A 174 -25.18 -7.47 -19.14
CA ASP A 174 -25.89 -7.18 -17.90
C ASP A 174 -25.23 -7.80 -16.65
N VAL A 175 -24.32 -8.75 -16.85
CA VAL A 175 -23.70 -9.49 -15.73
C VAL A 175 -22.19 -9.37 -15.79
N TYR A 176 -21.63 -8.75 -14.78
CA TYR A 176 -20.20 -8.67 -14.55
C TYR A 176 -19.87 -9.07 -13.12
N ILE A 177 -19.10 -10.12 -12.95
CA ILE A 177 -18.61 -10.59 -11.65
C ILE A 177 -17.09 -10.61 -11.68
N ASN A 178 -16.47 -9.95 -10.72
CA ASN A 178 -15.02 -9.90 -10.59
C ASN A 178 -14.62 -10.22 -9.15
N GLY A 179 -13.67 -11.12 -8.99
CA GLY A 179 -13.13 -11.47 -7.69
C GLY A 179 -11.62 -11.64 -7.73
N GLY A 180 -10.96 -11.17 -6.70
CA GLY A 180 -9.50 -11.22 -6.64
C GLY A 180 -8.98 -11.50 -5.25
N TYR A 181 -7.74 -12.01 -5.23
CA TYR A 181 -6.99 -12.26 -4.02
C TYR A 181 -5.56 -11.77 -4.19
N SER A 182 -5.05 -11.09 -3.19
CA SER A 182 -3.68 -10.59 -3.19
C SER A 182 -2.98 -10.79 -1.84
N ILE A 183 -1.68 -10.96 -1.91
CA ILE A 183 -0.78 -11.06 -0.75
C ILE A 183 0.24 -9.94 -0.86
N HIS A 184 0.30 -9.13 0.17
CA HIS A 184 1.26 -8.04 0.34
C HIS A 184 2.33 -8.45 1.35
N HIS A 185 3.52 -7.84 1.25
CA HIS A 185 4.66 -8.13 2.12
C HIS A 185 5.07 -9.62 2.10
N VAL A 186 5.11 -10.20 0.90
CA VAL A 186 5.47 -11.63 0.71
C VAL A 186 6.85 -11.93 1.28
N ASN A 187 7.78 -10.99 1.13
CA ASN A 187 9.15 -11.09 1.64
C ASN A 187 9.31 -10.74 3.13
N LYS A 188 8.21 -10.37 3.83
CA LYS A 188 8.20 -9.98 5.26
C LYS A 188 9.35 -9.03 5.61
N PRO A 189 9.43 -7.85 4.99
CA PRO A 189 10.56 -6.96 5.16
C PRO A 189 10.72 -6.55 6.63
N LYS A 190 11.96 -6.33 7.05
CA LYS A 190 12.27 -5.83 8.40
C LYS A 190 12.10 -4.32 8.43
N GLU A 191 11.40 -3.84 9.45
CA GLU A 191 11.18 -2.42 9.69
C GLU A 191 11.44 -2.12 11.17
N THR A 192 12.55 -1.47 11.47
CA THR A 192 12.86 -1.03 12.82
C THR A 192 13.69 0.25 12.80
N PHE A 193 13.43 1.16 13.73
CA PHE A 193 14.25 2.32 14.03
C PHE A 193 15.26 2.05 15.18
N PHE A 194 15.15 0.89 15.78
CA PHE A 194 16.01 0.44 16.88
C PHE A 194 16.83 -0.76 16.42
N ASP A 195 18.10 -0.76 16.72
CA ASP A 195 19.03 -1.88 16.44
C ASP A 195 19.54 -2.45 17.76
N ASP A 196 18.62 -2.92 18.59
CA ASP A 196 18.96 -3.54 19.87
C ASP A 196 19.25 -5.04 19.77
N GLY A 197 19.28 -5.58 18.55
CA GLY A 197 19.60 -6.98 18.25
C GLY A 197 18.56 -7.99 18.74
N SER A 198 17.61 -7.58 19.57
CA SER A 198 16.67 -8.48 20.24
C SER A 198 15.26 -8.53 19.61
N ALA A 199 14.88 -7.54 18.82
CA ALA A 199 13.56 -7.47 18.20
C ALA A 199 13.62 -7.11 16.71
N SER A 200 13.90 -8.10 15.87
CA SER A 200 13.69 -7.90 14.44
C SER A 200 12.17 -7.88 14.15
N VAL A 201 11.60 -6.69 14.17
CA VAL A 201 10.18 -6.50 13.80
C VAL A 201 10.08 -6.62 12.29
N SER A 202 9.43 -7.68 11.83
CA SER A 202 9.09 -7.85 10.41
C SER A 202 7.64 -7.43 10.17
N ILE A 203 7.41 -6.81 9.02
CA ILE A 203 6.04 -6.48 8.59
C ILE A 203 5.32 -7.79 8.27
N PRO A 204 4.17 -8.06 8.91
CA PRO A 204 3.41 -9.27 8.65
C PRO A 204 2.82 -9.24 7.23
N MET A 205 2.64 -10.42 6.63
CA MET A 205 1.92 -10.55 5.37
C MET A 205 0.47 -10.08 5.54
N ARG A 206 0.01 -9.24 4.60
CA ARG A 206 -1.37 -8.80 4.51
C ARG A 206 -2.05 -9.49 3.34
N GLN A 207 -3.23 -10.04 3.58
CA GLN A 207 -4.04 -10.69 2.57
C GLN A 207 -5.28 -9.84 2.29
N ILE A 208 -5.61 -9.67 1.03
CA ILE A 208 -6.80 -8.94 0.60
C ILE A 208 -7.59 -9.86 -0.33
N ALA A 209 -8.87 -10.06 -0.03
CA ALA A 209 -9.82 -10.68 -0.91
C ALA A 209 -10.95 -9.71 -1.20
N PHE A 210 -11.40 -9.65 -2.43
CA PHE A 210 -12.55 -8.84 -2.82
C PHE A 210 -13.41 -9.58 -3.84
N ILE A 211 -14.67 -9.22 -3.86
CA ILE A 211 -15.62 -9.61 -4.89
C ILE A 211 -16.47 -8.40 -5.26
N ASN A 212 -16.73 -8.23 -6.53
CA ASN A 212 -17.58 -7.20 -7.08
C ASN A 212 -18.53 -7.85 -8.08
N ALA A 213 -19.80 -7.45 -8.05
CA ALA A 213 -20.83 -7.93 -8.96
C ALA A 213 -21.72 -6.77 -9.37
N ILE A 214 -22.02 -6.70 -10.65
CA ILE A 214 -22.91 -5.74 -11.28
C ILE A 214 -23.87 -6.52 -12.16
#